data_d7614ba908d3dd2f8661741cd6563429
#
_entry.id   d7614ba908d3dd2f8661741cd6563429
#
_cell.length_a   1.000
_cell.length_b   1.000
_cell.length_c   1.000
_cell.angle_alpha   90.00
_cell.angle_beta   90.00
_cell.angle_gamma   90.00
#
_symmetry.space_group_name_H-M   'P 1'
#
loop_
_entity.id
_entity.type
_entity.pdbx_description
1 polymer ?
#
loop_
_entity_poly.entity_id
_entity_poly.type
_entity_poly.pdbx_seq_one_letter_code
_entity_poly.pdbx_strand_id
1 'polypeptide(L)'
;MAVIDADPYIPGGNGAQWYTNQNNFFRSVRNFVIDTRRMPAGATGTGIHWQVAQATSLMNIVFQLSTAAGNAHQGIWMENGSGGYMGDMVFNGGKFGMWVGNQQFTVRNVTMNNADTAIFGLWNWGWTFQGVTINNCQVGFDLSTGGVTQETQTVGAEAIIDAVVTNTPIFVRTSQPSNGRLGGSLVLNNIKLNNVPVAVGVAGGATVLSGGTTTITSWGQGNVYSGVNANGAFTQGNIPTPNKPAPLLDSSGKIFGKTHPQYAAYSLSQIVSVKDHGARGDGTTDDTAALQAIFNQFSGCKIIFFDAGTYIVTSTLTIPAGTQMTGEAWTVIAGKGATFNNINNPVPVVRVGETNSQGLTEISDIVFSTVGPAPGAIVVEWNVKQPANQQGGAGMWDSHIRLGGAAGTNLERASCPSGSLNFNNCFAAFLALHITPQATAYLEGTWVWLADHDLDGDGSSQISIFSGRGIFSESAGPVWMIGTASEHHVLYQYNLVNAQNHYMGLIQTETPYYQPAPAAPAPFTSNTAFHDPTFTSSITSAWGLRIQSSSNIIVFGAGLYSFFQNYAQACLDSFNCQNQMANVDASSNIFIYSLSTVASTFQLSVSQNGVINQGANRDGFASTVTSWSS
;
A
#
# COMPACT_ATOMS: atom_id res chain seq x y z
N MET A 1 -13.53 16.44 -19.58
CA MET A 1 -13.66 17.28 -18.36
C MET A 1 -14.14 16.39 -17.24
N ALA A 2 -13.46 16.40 -16.12
CA ALA A 2 -13.86 15.65 -14.92
C ALA A 2 -14.63 16.56 -13.96
N VAL A 3 -15.47 15.98 -13.11
CA VAL A 3 -16.14 16.71 -12.02
C VAL A 3 -15.12 17.10 -10.95
N ILE A 4 -14.22 16.18 -10.63
CA ILE A 4 -13.05 16.41 -9.77
C ILE A 4 -11.81 16.02 -10.55
N ASP A 5 -10.79 16.86 -10.55
CA ASP A 5 -9.54 16.67 -11.28
C ASP A 5 -8.35 16.88 -10.33
N ALA A 6 -7.61 15.84 -10.05
CA ALA A 6 -6.47 15.89 -9.13
C ALA A 6 -5.18 16.40 -9.77
N ASP A 7 -5.09 16.35 -11.10
CA ASP A 7 -3.89 16.74 -11.85
C ASP A 7 -4.24 17.15 -13.29
N PRO A 8 -4.86 18.34 -13.47
CA PRO A 8 -5.34 18.77 -14.77
C PRO A 8 -4.20 19.04 -15.76
N TYR A 9 -4.44 18.67 -17.02
CA TYR A 9 -3.55 19.01 -18.12
C TYR A 9 -3.55 20.51 -18.39
N ILE A 10 -2.36 21.06 -18.67
CA ILE A 10 -2.18 22.46 -19.02
C ILE A 10 -2.68 22.67 -20.47
N PRO A 11 -3.65 23.56 -20.72
CA PRO A 11 -4.12 23.85 -22.06
C PRO A 11 -2.99 24.29 -23.01
N GLY A 12 -2.80 23.58 -24.13
CA GLY A 12 -1.69 23.82 -25.07
C GLY A 12 -0.32 23.30 -24.61
N GLY A 13 -0.25 22.59 -23.49
CA GLY A 13 0.99 22.06 -22.91
C GLY A 13 1.48 20.73 -23.48
N ASN A 14 0.90 20.22 -24.57
CA ASN A 14 1.27 18.94 -25.20
C ASN A 14 1.32 17.75 -24.22
N GLY A 15 0.35 17.65 -23.33
CA GLY A 15 0.28 16.61 -22.31
C GLY A 15 0.97 16.97 -21.00
N ALA A 16 1.52 18.15 -20.86
CA ALA A 16 2.06 18.62 -19.58
C ALA A 16 0.93 18.79 -18.55
N GLN A 17 1.19 18.36 -17.34
CA GLN A 17 0.30 18.47 -16.19
C GLN A 17 0.73 19.63 -15.29
N TRP A 18 -0.16 20.11 -14.44
CA TRP A 18 0.16 21.22 -13.54
C TRP A 18 1.10 20.81 -12.42
N TYR A 19 1.15 19.51 -12.09
CA TYR A 19 1.98 18.93 -11.04
C TYR A 19 2.60 17.61 -11.49
N THR A 20 3.63 17.14 -10.79
CA THR A 20 4.22 15.82 -11.04
C THR A 20 3.35 14.77 -10.38
N ASN A 21 2.71 13.90 -11.18
CA ASN A 21 1.76 12.92 -10.64
C ASN A 21 2.39 11.94 -9.63
N GLN A 22 3.68 11.61 -9.74
CA GLN A 22 4.41 10.76 -8.77
C GLN A 22 4.69 11.46 -7.43
N ASN A 23 4.51 12.78 -7.34
CA ASN A 23 4.61 13.57 -6.10
C ASN A 23 3.24 14.04 -5.60
N ASN A 24 2.16 13.63 -6.24
CA ASN A 24 0.82 14.08 -5.90
C ASN A 24 0.27 13.28 -4.69
N PHE A 25 0.99 13.39 -3.56
CA PHE A 25 0.70 12.74 -2.29
C PHE A 25 -0.41 13.42 -1.50
N PHE A 26 -0.93 12.74 -0.48
CA PHE A 26 -1.87 13.31 0.50
C PHE A 26 -3.10 13.95 -0.15
N ARG A 27 -3.78 13.21 -1.02
CA ARG A 27 -5.05 13.60 -1.64
C ARG A 27 -6.13 12.60 -1.23
N SER A 28 -7.29 13.09 -0.85
CA SER A 28 -8.43 12.23 -0.54
C SER A 28 -9.72 12.84 -1.04
N VAL A 29 -10.59 12.01 -1.62
CA VAL A 29 -11.98 12.36 -1.92
C VAL A 29 -12.86 11.29 -1.31
N ARG A 30 -13.84 11.69 -0.50
CA ARG A 30 -14.71 10.75 0.20
C ARG A 30 -16.12 11.27 0.42
N ASN A 31 -17.07 10.35 0.57
CA ASN A 31 -18.46 10.65 0.96
C ASN A 31 -19.22 11.49 -0.08
N PHE A 32 -19.05 11.19 -1.38
CA PHE A 32 -19.73 11.91 -2.47
C PHE A 32 -20.64 11.01 -3.29
N VAL A 33 -21.69 11.61 -3.85
CA VAL A 33 -22.41 11.10 -5.01
C VAL A 33 -22.05 11.97 -6.20
N ILE A 34 -21.45 11.38 -7.23
CA ILE A 34 -21.07 12.06 -8.48
C ILE A 34 -22.02 11.58 -9.57
N ASP A 35 -22.87 12.50 -10.06
CA ASP A 35 -23.94 12.19 -11.01
C ASP A 35 -23.75 12.93 -12.34
N THR A 36 -23.35 12.19 -13.37
CA THR A 36 -23.19 12.72 -14.73
C THR A 36 -24.36 12.41 -15.66
N ARG A 37 -25.44 11.74 -15.19
CA ARG A 37 -26.55 11.29 -16.04
C ARG A 37 -27.28 12.41 -16.79
N ARG A 38 -27.16 13.66 -16.34
CA ARG A 38 -27.71 14.84 -17.02
C ARG A 38 -26.89 15.29 -18.22
N MET A 39 -25.65 14.81 -18.37
CA MET A 39 -24.84 15.07 -19.55
C MET A 39 -25.36 14.24 -20.74
N PRO A 40 -25.19 14.72 -21.98
CA PRO A 40 -25.48 13.89 -23.15
C PRO A 40 -24.69 12.57 -23.08
N ALA A 41 -25.35 11.45 -23.35
CA ALA A 41 -24.72 10.13 -23.23
C ALA A 41 -23.44 9.98 -24.08
N GLY A 42 -23.43 10.56 -25.29
CA GLY A 42 -22.25 10.53 -26.18
C GLY A 42 -21.14 11.54 -25.82
N ALA A 43 -21.34 12.40 -24.83
CA ALA A 43 -20.29 13.29 -24.36
C ALA A 43 -19.37 12.55 -23.36
N THR A 44 -18.06 12.78 -23.44
CA THR A 44 -17.11 12.23 -22.45
C THR A 44 -17.32 12.92 -21.11
N GLY A 45 -18.07 12.27 -20.23
CA GLY A 45 -18.33 12.70 -18.86
C GLY A 45 -17.49 11.85 -17.91
N THR A 46 -16.55 12.48 -17.21
CA THR A 46 -15.69 11.81 -16.23
C THR A 46 -16.09 12.23 -14.81
N GLY A 47 -16.26 11.27 -13.92
CA GLY A 47 -16.49 11.56 -12.51
C GLY A 47 -15.24 12.15 -11.86
N ILE A 48 -14.17 11.37 -11.78
CA ILE A 48 -12.89 11.78 -11.17
C ILE A 48 -11.75 11.49 -12.13
N HIS A 49 -10.90 12.48 -12.39
CA HIS A 49 -9.57 12.32 -12.99
C HIS A 49 -8.56 12.24 -11.84
N TRP A 50 -7.83 11.09 -11.75
CA TRP A 50 -7.10 10.74 -10.53
C TRP A 50 -5.68 10.29 -10.83
N GLN A 51 -4.79 11.22 -11.16
CA GLN A 51 -3.36 10.97 -11.33
C GLN A 51 -2.62 11.34 -10.05
N VAL A 52 -2.30 10.33 -9.26
CA VAL A 52 -1.84 10.51 -7.88
C VAL A 52 -0.76 9.51 -7.49
N ALA A 53 -0.19 9.74 -6.33
CA ALA A 53 0.85 8.92 -5.73
C ALA A 53 0.38 8.33 -4.38
N GLN A 54 1.33 7.85 -3.57
CA GLN A 54 1.08 7.24 -2.27
C GLN A 54 0.35 8.20 -1.30
N ALA A 55 -0.19 7.66 -0.23
CA ALA A 55 -1.02 8.40 0.74
C ALA A 55 -2.22 9.10 0.11
N THR A 56 -2.83 8.47 -0.90
CA THR A 56 -4.03 9.00 -1.55
C THR A 56 -5.16 8.00 -1.46
N SER A 57 -6.39 8.51 -1.39
CA SER A 57 -7.55 7.66 -1.22
C SER A 57 -8.81 8.20 -1.90
N LEU A 58 -9.58 7.26 -2.47
CA LEU A 58 -10.98 7.48 -2.85
C LEU A 58 -11.84 6.54 -2.02
N MET A 59 -12.77 7.06 -1.23
CA MET A 59 -13.56 6.25 -0.32
C MET A 59 -15.02 6.68 -0.26
N ASN A 60 -15.92 5.67 -0.20
CA ASN A 60 -17.35 5.89 -0.02
C ASN A 60 -17.94 6.86 -1.06
N ILE A 61 -17.74 6.54 -2.36
CA ILE A 61 -18.21 7.35 -3.48
C ILE A 61 -19.18 6.53 -4.33
N VAL A 62 -20.29 7.15 -4.71
CA VAL A 62 -21.26 6.59 -5.65
C VAL A 62 -21.22 7.37 -6.96
N PHE A 63 -20.93 6.67 -8.05
CA PHE A 63 -20.97 7.23 -9.41
C PHE A 63 -22.29 6.85 -10.06
N GLN A 64 -23.02 7.86 -10.56
CA GLN A 64 -24.25 7.69 -11.33
C GLN A 64 -23.97 8.12 -12.77
N LEU A 65 -23.80 7.16 -13.66
CA LEU A 65 -23.39 7.35 -15.05
C LEU A 65 -24.52 6.95 -16.01
N SER A 66 -24.42 7.34 -17.28
CA SER A 66 -25.38 6.94 -18.30
C SER A 66 -25.36 5.43 -18.55
N THR A 67 -26.55 4.84 -18.72
CA THR A 67 -26.72 3.45 -19.19
C THR A 67 -27.21 3.36 -20.64
N ALA A 68 -27.26 4.49 -21.34
CA ALA A 68 -27.69 4.51 -22.75
C ALA A 68 -26.66 3.79 -23.63
N ALA A 69 -27.16 3.11 -24.66
CA ALA A 69 -26.27 2.46 -25.65
C ALA A 69 -25.35 3.49 -26.31
N GLY A 70 -24.06 3.12 -26.44
CA GLY A 70 -23.03 4.00 -27.01
C GLY A 70 -22.67 5.18 -26.13
N ASN A 71 -22.93 5.12 -24.83
CA ASN A 71 -22.50 6.18 -23.91
C ASN A 71 -20.97 6.27 -23.82
N ALA A 72 -20.48 7.47 -23.43
CA ALA A 72 -19.05 7.75 -23.28
C ALA A 72 -18.67 8.14 -21.86
N HIS A 73 -19.58 7.96 -20.89
CA HIS A 73 -19.34 8.31 -19.50
C HIS A 73 -18.37 7.33 -18.82
N GLN A 74 -17.54 7.85 -17.91
CA GLN A 74 -16.64 7.05 -17.09
C GLN A 74 -16.63 7.55 -15.63
N GLY A 75 -16.52 6.63 -14.68
CA GLY A 75 -16.46 6.99 -13.26
C GLY A 75 -15.10 7.56 -12.91
N ILE A 76 -14.06 6.77 -13.06
CA ILE A 76 -12.66 7.16 -12.81
C ILE A 76 -11.88 7.10 -14.12
N TRP A 77 -11.04 8.10 -14.32
CA TRP A 77 -10.03 8.17 -15.37
C TRP A 77 -8.67 8.43 -14.73
N MET A 78 -7.71 7.52 -14.97
CA MET A 78 -6.36 7.56 -14.41
C MET A 78 -5.38 7.02 -15.45
N GLU A 79 -4.42 7.81 -15.89
CA GLU A 79 -3.44 7.39 -16.88
C GLU A 79 -2.06 7.12 -16.29
N ASN A 80 -1.77 7.67 -15.13
CA ASN A 80 -0.44 7.59 -14.52
C ASN A 80 -0.51 7.76 -12.99
N GLY A 81 0.64 7.57 -12.34
CA GLY A 81 0.83 7.76 -10.90
C GLY A 81 1.73 6.70 -10.28
N SER A 82 1.94 6.80 -8.99
CA SER A 82 2.83 5.90 -8.24
C SER A 82 2.17 5.28 -6.99
N GLY A 83 0.89 5.00 -7.05
CA GLY A 83 0.19 4.28 -6.00
C GLY A 83 -1.03 4.99 -5.44
N GLY A 84 -1.66 4.35 -4.47
CA GLY A 84 -2.83 4.83 -3.80
C GLY A 84 -3.80 3.72 -3.39
N TYR A 85 -4.92 4.12 -2.83
CA TYR A 85 -5.97 3.24 -2.33
C TYR A 85 -7.35 3.71 -2.79
N MET A 86 -8.20 2.76 -3.15
CA MET A 86 -9.62 2.99 -3.42
C MET A 86 -10.47 1.97 -2.67
N GLY A 87 -11.54 2.43 -2.02
CA GLY A 87 -12.42 1.52 -1.30
C GLY A 87 -13.86 1.98 -1.14
N ASP A 88 -14.74 1.00 -0.94
CA ASP A 88 -16.15 1.23 -0.60
C ASP A 88 -16.87 2.11 -1.64
N MET A 89 -16.74 1.79 -2.93
CA MET A 89 -17.31 2.57 -4.02
C MET A 89 -18.36 1.80 -4.82
N VAL A 90 -19.31 2.52 -5.38
CA VAL A 90 -20.36 1.98 -6.25
C VAL A 90 -20.39 2.75 -7.57
N PHE A 91 -20.38 2.01 -8.68
CA PHE A 91 -20.47 2.55 -10.02
C PHE A 91 -21.76 2.03 -10.69
N ASN A 92 -22.61 2.91 -11.14
CA ASN A 92 -23.86 2.59 -11.82
C ASN A 92 -23.82 3.15 -13.26
N GLY A 93 -23.71 2.26 -14.25
CA GLY A 93 -23.64 2.60 -15.67
C GLY A 93 -22.22 2.94 -16.13
N GLY A 94 -22.14 3.63 -17.28
CA GLY A 94 -20.93 4.09 -17.90
C GLY A 94 -20.40 3.19 -19.01
N LYS A 95 -19.64 3.79 -19.93
CA LYS A 95 -18.77 3.03 -20.83
C LYS A 95 -17.70 2.31 -20.02
N PHE A 96 -17.14 3.01 -19.03
CA PHE A 96 -16.21 2.45 -18.05
C PHE A 96 -16.63 2.84 -16.63
N GLY A 97 -16.68 1.87 -15.72
CA GLY A 97 -16.68 2.19 -14.30
C GLY A 97 -15.36 2.84 -13.93
N MET A 98 -14.26 2.15 -14.22
CA MET A 98 -12.89 2.63 -14.05
C MET A 98 -12.10 2.43 -15.35
N TRP A 99 -11.41 3.47 -15.81
CA TRP A 99 -10.40 3.41 -16.85
C TRP A 99 -9.08 3.82 -16.22
N VAL A 100 -8.17 2.86 -15.99
CA VAL A 100 -7.07 3.05 -15.04
C VAL A 100 -5.74 2.53 -15.54
N GLY A 101 -4.68 3.33 -15.27
CA GLY A 101 -3.28 2.99 -15.41
C GLY A 101 -2.47 3.70 -14.32
N ASN A 102 -1.64 2.95 -13.59
CA ASN A 102 -0.79 3.45 -12.51
C ASN A 102 0.25 2.37 -12.20
N GLN A 103 1.37 2.74 -11.60
CA GLN A 103 2.41 1.78 -11.24
C GLN A 103 1.85 0.65 -10.38
N GLN A 104 1.24 0.99 -9.25
CA GLN A 104 0.61 0.03 -8.33
C GLN A 104 -0.61 0.68 -7.65
N PHE A 105 -1.61 -0.13 -7.35
CA PHE A 105 -2.81 0.36 -6.66
C PHE A 105 -3.53 -0.76 -5.90
N THR A 106 -4.22 -0.40 -4.84
CA THR A 106 -5.11 -1.32 -4.11
C THR A 106 -6.54 -0.84 -4.20
N VAL A 107 -7.43 -1.75 -4.62
CA VAL A 107 -8.87 -1.51 -4.71
C VAL A 107 -9.60 -2.53 -3.84
N ARG A 108 -10.42 -2.07 -2.90
CA ARG A 108 -11.16 -2.92 -1.98
C ARG A 108 -12.66 -2.57 -1.97
N ASN A 109 -13.50 -3.59 -1.98
CA ASN A 109 -14.96 -3.46 -1.83
C ASN A 109 -15.59 -2.46 -2.80
N VAL A 110 -15.55 -2.80 -4.08
CA VAL A 110 -16.18 -1.99 -5.13
C VAL A 110 -17.29 -2.78 -5.83
N THR A 111 -18.36 -2.07 -6.18
CA THR A 111 -19.50 -2.64 -6.90
C THR A 111 -19.69 -1.92 -8.22
N MET A 112 -19.73 -2.69 -9.32
CA MET A 112 -19.94 -2.21 -10.68
C MET A 112 -21.27 -2.75 -11.23
N ASN A 113 -22.15 -1.87 -11.62
CA ASN A 113 -23.48 -2.24 -12.14
C ASN A 113 -23.71 -1.64 -13.53
N ASN A 114 -24.11 -2.48 -14.49
CA ASN A 114 -24.63 -2.06 -15.80
C ASN A 114 -23.66 -1.20 -16.63
N ALA A 115 -22.35 -1.36 -16.47
CA ALA A 115 -21.34 -0.70 -17.30
C ALA A 115 -21.07 -1.52 -18.58
N ASP A 116 -20.61 -0.88 -19.64
CA ASP A 116 -20.10 -1.63 -20.81
C ASP A 116 -18.86 -2.41 -20.39
N THR A 117 -17.88 -1.75 -19.78
CA THR A 117 -16.72 -2.38 -19.15
C THR A 117 -16.63 -1.90 -17.69
N ALA A 118 -16.62 -2.83 -16.75
CA ALA A 118 -16.53 -2.46 -15.35
C ALA A 118 -15.18 -1.81 -15.04
N ILE A 119 -14.08 -2.46 -15.40
CA ILE A 119 -12.72 -2.00 -15.16
C ILE A 119 -11.88 -2.20 -16.42
N PHE A 120 -11.36 -1.12 -16.97
CA PHE A 120 -10.38 -1.14 -18.05
C PHE A 120 -8.99 -0.85 -17.48
N GLY A 121 -8.09 -1.85 -17.52
CA GLY A 121 -6.69 -1.73 -17.12
C GLY A 121 -5.83 -1.35 -18.32
N LEU A 122 -5.31 -0.11 -18.34
CA LEU A 122 -4.45 0.39 -19.40
C LEU A 122 -3.03 -0.14 -19.27
N TRP A 123 -2.44 0.03 -18.09
CA TRP A 123 -1.12 -0.46 -17.75
C TRP A 123 -0.93 -0.51 -16.22
N ASN A 124 -0.03 -1.35 -15.75
CA ASN A 124 0.45 -1.35 -14.37
C ASN A 124 1.76 -2.13 -14.22
N TRP A 125 2.36 -2.03 -13.04
CA TRP A 125 3.37 -2.97 -12.58
C TRP A 125 2.73 -4.02 -11.66
N GLY A 126 1.70 -3.65 -10.91
CA GLY A 126 0.90 -4.57 -10.12
C GLY A 126 -0.28 -3.91 -9.41
N TRP A 127 -1.49 -4.48 -9.59
CA TRP A 127 -2.70 -4.04 -8.90
C TRP A 127 -3.36 -5.19 -8.15
N THR A 128 -3.98 -4.89 -7.02
CA THR A 128 -4.77 -5.85 -6.25
C THR A 128 -6.20 -5.36 -6.09
N PHE A 129 -7.14 -6.20 -6.52
CA PHE A 129 -8.57 -6.00 -6.37
C PHE A 129 -9.12 -7.02 -5.38
N GLN A 130 -9.66 -6.55 -4.25
CA GLN A 130 -10.23 -7.38 -3.19
C GLN A 130 -11.71 -7.08 -3.00
N GLY A 131 -12.57 -8.09 -3.08
CA GLY A 131 -13.99 -7.92 -2.79
C GLY A 131 -14.74 -7.13 -3.87
N VAL A 132 -14.51 -7.47 -5.14
CA VAL A 132 -15.17 -6.82 -6.29
C VAL A 132 -16.50 -7.50 -6.58
N THR A 133 -17.56 -6.71 -6.74
CA THR A 133 -18.88 -7.19 -7.19
C THR A 133 -19.18 -6.58 -8.56
N ILE A 134 -19.46 -7.42 -9.56
CA ILE A 134 -19.77 -7.00 -10.93
C ILE A 134 -21.13 -7.58 -11.33
N ASN A 135 -22.05 -6.71 -11.71
CA ASN A 135 -23.41 -7.10 -12.09
C ASN A 135 -23.80 -6.53 -13.46
N ASN A 136 -24.25 -7.40 -14.36
CA ASN A 136 -24.83 -7.01 -15.65
C ASN A 136 -23.93 -6.10 -16.50
N CYS A 137 -22.61 -6.22 -16.39
CA CYS A 137 -21.64 -5.57 -17.27
C CYS A 137 -21.38 -6.43 -18.52
N GLN A 138 -20.93 -5.85 -19.63
CA GLN A 138 -20.58 -6.64 -20.81
C GLN A 138 -19.21 -7.31 -20.63
N VAL A 139 -18.26 -6.57 -20.01
CA VAL A 139 -16.93 -7.07 -19.64
C VAL A 139 -16.65 -6.67 -18.20
N GLY A 140 -16.14 -7.59 -17.40
CA GLY A 140 -15.71 -7.31 -16.03
C GLY A 140 -14.38 -6.54 -16.01
N PHE A 141 -13.31 -7.22 -16.37
CA PHE A 141 -11.98 -6.63 -16.50
C PHE A 141 -11.54 -6.72 -17.96
N ASP A 142 -11.18 -5.59 -18.55
CA ASP A 142 -10.58 -5.51 -19.88
C ASP A 142 -9.14 -5.05 -19.73
N LEU A 143 -8.19 -5.97 -19.87
CA LEU A 143 -6.79 -5.74 -19.55
C LEU A 143 -5.96 -5.58 -20.83
N SER A 144 -5.24 -4.46 -20.93
CA SER A 144 -4.26 -4.28 -21.99
C SER A 144 -3.03 -5.13 -21.68
N THR A 145 -2.77 -6.13 -22.50
CA THR A 145 -1.67 -7.09 -22.32
C THR A 145 -0.79 -7.21 -23.56
N GLY A 146 0.39 -7.83 -23.43
CA GLY A 146 1.29 -8.18 -24.53
C GLY A 146 2.52 -7.31 -24.71
N GLY A 147 2.69 -6.25 -23.95
CA GLY A 147 3.94 -5.46 -23.93
C GLY A 147 5.02 -6.16 -23.13
N VAL A 148 6.27 -6.06 -23.59
CA VAL A 148 7.44 -6.71 -22.96
C VAL A 148 8.65 -5.79 -22.89
N THR A 149 8.50 -4.52 -23.25
CA THR A 149 9.55 -3.50 -23.15
C THR A 149 9.05 -2.32 -22.32
N GLN A 150 9.98 -1.48 -21.87
CA GLN A 150 9.64 -0.27 -21.10
C GLN A 150 8.68 0.64 -21.87
N GLU A 151 8.90 0.79 -23.18
CA GLU A 151 8.10 1.66 -24.04
C GLU A 151 6.72 1.07 -24.34
N THR A 152 6.56 -0.22 -24.19
CA THR A 152 5.30 -0.94 -24.44
C THR A 152 4.72 -1.54 -23.17
N GLN A 153 5.00 -0.96 -22.01
CA GLN A 153 4.46 -1.42 -20.72
C GLN A 153 2.95 -1.55 -20.79
N THR A 154 2.47 -2.71 -20.39
CA THR A 154 1.05 -3.05 -20.31
C THR A 154 0.71 -3.47 -18.88
N VAL A 155 -0.45 -4.09 -18.67
CA VAL A 155 -0.80 -4.68 -17.37
C VAL A 155 0.20 -5.77 -17.04
N GLY A 156 1.07 -5.49 -16.05
CA GLY A 156 2.15 -6.38 -15.62
C GLY A 156 1.66 -7.46 -14.67
N ALA A 157 0.97 -7.08 -13.60
CA ALA A 157 0.45 -8.03 -12.62
C ALA A 157 -0.92 -7.62 -12.10
N GLU A 158 -1.86 -8.56 -12.11
CA GLU A 158 -3.23 -8.36 -11.68
C GLU A 158 -3.63 -9.46 -10.70
N ALA A 159 -3.98 -9.09 -9.47
CA ALA A 159 -4.53 -10.03 -8.48
C ALA A 159 -5.99 -9.67 -8.17
N ILE A 160 -6.91 -10.58 -8.43
CA ILE A 160 -8.35 -10.42 -8.16
C ILE A 160 -8.77 -11.46 -7.12
N ILE A 161 -9.28 -11.00 -5.98
CA ILE A 161 -9.57 -11.83 -4.83
C ILE A 161 -11.00 -11.59 -4.34
N ASP A 162 -11.69 -12.66 -3.99
CA ASP A 162 -13.01 -12.60 -3.35
C ASP A 162 -14.07 -11.87 -4.20
N ALA A 163 -13.99 -11.98 -5.53
CA ALA A 163 -14.95 -11.34 -6.42
C ALA A 163 -16.24 -12.15 -6.59
N VAL A 164 -17.33 -11.43 -6.86
CA VAL A 164 -18.61 -12.00 -7.25
C VAL A 164 -19.04 -11.35 -8.56
N VAL A 165 -19.26 -12.17 -9.60
CA VAL A 165 -19.60 -11.70 -10.93
C VAL A 165 -20.90 -12.34 -11.38
N THR A 166 -21.86 -11.52 -11.81
CA THR A 166 -23.20 -11.96 -12.18
C THR A 166 -23.61 -11.39 -13.53
N ASN A 167 -24.18 -12.24 -14.41
CA ASN A 167 -24.74 -11.86 -15.71
C ASN A 167 -23.76 -11.01 -16.55
N THR A 168 -22.50 -11.41 -16.58
CA THR A 168 -21.43 -10.70 -17.30
C THR A 168 -20.81 -11.67 -18.32
N PRO A 169 -20.95 -11.45 -19.63
CA PRO A 169 -20.52 -12.40 -20.65
C PRO A 169 -19.05 -12.81 -20.55
N ILE A 170 -18.17 -11.86 -20.18
CA ILE A 170 -16.72 -12.09 -20.03
C ILE A 170 -16.28 -11.45 -18.71
N PHE A 171 -15.71 -12.25 -17.80
CA PHE A 171 -15.19 -11.72 -16.54
C PHE A 171 -13.85 -11.02 -16.75
N VAL A 172 -12.83 -11.71 -17.32
CA VAL A 172 -11.54 -11.10 -17.65
C VAL A 172 -11.28 -11.26 -19.13
N ARG A 173 -10.99 -10.15 -19.80
CA ARG A 173 -10.59 -10.13 -21.22
C ARG A 173 -9.18 -9.60 -21.34
N THR A 174 -8.28 -10.36 -21.94
CA THR A 174 -6.93 -9.95 -22.28
C THR A 174 -6.85 -9.49 -23.73
N SER A 175 -5.99 -8.53 -24.05
CA SER A 175 -5.85 -8.01 -25.42
C SER A 175 -5.03 -8.94 -26.31
N GLN A 176 -4.11 -9.73 -25.74
CA GLN A 176 -3.23 -10.65 -26.43
C GLN A 176 -3.27 -12.04 -25.81
N PRO A 177 -3.11 -13.12 -26.60
CA PRO A 177 -2.94 -14.46 -26.05
C PRO A 177 -1.60 -14.57 -25.34
N SER A 178 -1.57 -15.28 -24.22
CA SER A 178 -0.32 -15.72 -23.62
C SER A 178 0.31 -16.84 -24.48
N ASN A 179 1.56 -16.69 -24.82
CA ASN A 179 2.32 -17.65 -25.66
C ASN A 179 3.43 -18.34 -24.87
N GLY A 180 3.23 -18.58 -23.59
CA GLY A 180 4.24 -19.16 -22.70
C GLY A 180 5.24 -18.13 -22.15
N ARG A 181 4.96 -16.85 -22.36
CA ARG A 181 5.65 -15.71 -21.77
C ARG A 181 4.65 -14.88 -20.96
N LEU A 182 5.19 -13.94 -20.19
CA LEU A 182 4.38 -12.98 -19.45
C LEU A 182 3.71 -12.03 -20.45
N GLY A 183 2.51 -12.31 -20.81
CA GLY A 183 1.61 -11.38 -21.48
C GLY A 183 0.66 -10.74 -20.48
N GLY A 184 1.16 -10.42 -19.28
CA GLY A 184 0.38 -10.01 -18.12
C GLY A 184 0.14 -11.18 -17.16
N SER A 185 0.74 -11.14 -15.98
CA SER A 185 0.47 -12.07 -14.89
C SER A 185 -0.92 -11.84 -14.32
N LEU A 186 -1.73 -12.89 -14.19
CA LEU A 186 -3.08 -12.84 -13.67
C LEU A 186 -3.26 -13.87 -12.55
N VAL A 187 -3.81 -13.44 -11.42
CA VAL A 187 -4.17 -14.30 -10.29
C VAL A 187 -5.65 -14.12 -9.97
N LEU A 188 -6.40 -15.22 -9.98
CA LEU A 188 -7.81 -15.28 -9.60
C LEU A 188 -7.94 -16.18 -8.36
N ASN A 189 -8.45 -15.65 -7.26
CA ASN A 189 -8.61 -16.42 -6.03
C ASN A 189 -10.00 -16.20 -5.41
N ASN A 190 -10.73 -17.28 -5.17
CA ASN A 190 -12.08 -17.26 -4.62
C ASN A 190 -13.05 -16.37 -5.41
N ILE A 191 -13.22 -16.68 -6.70
CA ILE A 191 -14.08 -15.93 -7.62
C ILE A 191 -15.40 -16.70 -7.80
N LYS A 192 -16.51 -16.11 -7.43
CA LYS A 192 -17.86 -16.67 -7.64
C LYS A 192 -18.45 -16.12 -8.93
N LEU A 193 -18.73 -16.99 -9.88
CA LEU A 193 -19.36 -16.68 -11.16
C LEU A 193 -20.81 -17.15 -11.15
N ASN A 194 -21.73 -16.28 -11.55
CA ASN A 194 -23.15 -16.57 -11.72
C ASN A 194 -23.60 -16.14 -13.12
N ASN A 195 -23.84 -17.10 -14.02
CA ASN A 195 -24.18 -16.83 -15.41
C ASN A 195 -23.11 -15.96 -16.11
N VAL A 196 -21.86 -16.44 -16.11
CA VAL A 196 -20.69 -15.81 -16.72
C VAL A 196 -20.04 -16.78 -17.69
N PRO A 197 -20.40 -16.82 -18.98
CA PRO A 197 -19.94 -17.82 -19.93
C PRO A 197 -18.44 -17.95 -20.06
N VAL A 198 -17.71 -16.83 -20.03
CA VAL A 198 -16.24 -16.79 -20.17
C VAL A 198 -15.62 -16.21 -18.91
N ALA A 199 -14.86 -17.03 -18.19
CA ALA A 199 -14.09 -16.56 -17.03
C ALA A 199 -12.83 -15.79 -17.46
N VAL A 200 -12.04 -16.32 -18.42
CA VAL A 200 -10.90 -15.62 -19.02
C VAL A 200 -10.93 -15.84 -20.52
N GLY A 201 -10.85 -14.78 -21.29
CA GLY A 201 -10.82 -14.82 -22.74
C GLY A 201 -9.85 -13.79 -23.34
N VAL A 202 -9.64 -13.89 -24.64
CA VAL A 202 -8.81 -12.96 -25.44
C VAL A 202 -9.72 -12.12 -26.32
N ALA A 203 -9.44 -10.84 -26.49
CA ALA A 203 -10.20 -9.95 -27.37
C ALA A 203 -10.24 -10.49 -28.81
N GLY A 204 -11.45 -10.77 -29.33
CA GLY A 204 -11.63 -11.38 -30.65
C GLY A 204 -11.04 -12.80 -30.81
N GLY A 205 -10.69 -13.46 -29.71
CA GLY A 205 -9.96 -14.72 -29.69
C GLY A 205 -10.61 -15.83 -28.86
N ALA A 206 -9.78 -16.78 -28.42
CA ALA A 206 -10.21 -17.99 -27.74
C ALA A 206 -10.64 -17.75 -26.29
N THR A 207 -11.52 -18.63 -25.81
CA THR A 207 -11.76 -18.79 -24.36
C THR A 207 -10.56 -19.50 -23.73
N VAL A 208 -9.92 -18.85 -22.77
CA VAL A 208 -8.79 -19.40 -22.01
C VAL A 208 -9.28 -20.21 -20.82
N LEU A 209 -10.28 -19.69 -20.10
CA LEU A 209 -10.96 -20.37 -19.00
C LEU A 209 -12.46 -20.22 -19.18
N SER A 210 -13.16 -21.34 -19.30
CA SER A 210 -14.61 -21.36 -19.34
C SER A 210 -15.18 -20.94 -17.98
N GLY A 211 -16.31 -20.25 -18.01
CA GLY A 211 -17.02 -19.82 -16.82
C GLY A 211 -18.29 -20.65 -16.59
N GLY A 212 -19.42 -19.96 -16.40
CA GLY A 212 -20.73 -20.52 -16.09
C GLY A 212 -21.26 -20.01 -14.75
N THR A 213 -21.87 -20.91 -13.98
CA THR A 213 -22.22 -20.69 -12.57
C THR A 213 -21.32 -21.61 -11.74
N THR A 214 -20.21 -21.08 -11.27
CA THR A 214 -19.15 -21.85 -10.63
C THR A 214 -18.28 -20.98 -9.73
N THR A 215 -17.35 -21.61 -9.01
CA THR A 215 -16.34 -20.90 -8.20
C THR A 215 -14.93 -21.26 -8.69
N ILE A 216 -14.13 -20.27 -8.99
CA ILE A 216 -12.69 -20.43 -9.24
C ILE A 216 -11.99 -20.31 -7.89
N THR A 217 -11.40 -21.42 -7.43
CA THR A 217 -10.71 -21.46 -6.13
C THR A 217 -9.38 -20.73 -6.18
N SER A 218 -8.51 -21.10 -7.13
CA SER A 218 -7.22 -20.46 -7.36
C SER A 218 -6.74 -20.81 -8.77
N TRP A 219 -6.62 -19.79 -9.61
CA TRP A 219 -6.19 -19.93 -10.99
C TRP A 219 -5.21 -18.81 -11.32
N GLY A 220 -4.23 -19.12 -12.15
CA GLY A 220 -3.24 -18.12 -12.54
C GLY A 220 -2.75 -18.29 -13.97
N GLN A 221 -2.18 -17.20 -14.49
CA GLN A 221 -1.46 -17.16 -15.75
C GLN A 221 -0.14 -16.44 -15.51
N GLY A 222 0.97 -17.13 -15.81
CA GLY A 222 2.35 -16.65 -15.68
C GLY A 222 3.25 -17.63 -14.94
N ASN A 223 4.40 -17.20 -14.46
CA ASN A 223 5.41 -18.07 -13.87
C ASN A 223 5.10 -18.42 -12.41
N VAL A 224 5.11 -19.70 -12.11
CA VAL A 224 4.83 -20.27 -10.77
C VAL A 224 6.08 -20.96 -10.25
N TYR A 225 6.39 -20.68 -8.98
CA TYR A 225 7.57 -21.22 -8.29
C TYR A 225 7.16 -21.85 -6.94
N SER A 226 8.04 -22.69 -6.39
CA SER A 226 7.84 -23.25 -5.04
C SER A 226 9.17 -23.52 -4.35
N GLY A 227 9.21 -23.27 -3.03
CA GLY A 227 10.35 -23.54 -2.17
C GLY A 227 11.65 -22.96 -2.73
N VAL A 228 12.67 -23.79 -2.83
CA VAL A 228 14.01 -23.44 -3.34
C VAL A 228 14.20 -23.75 -4.83
N ASN A 229 13.13 -24.12 -5.53
CA ASN A 229 13.23 -24.43 -6.96
C ASN A 229 13.37 -23.14 -7.78
N ALA A 230 14.55 -22.94 -8.36
CA ALA A 230 14.85 -21.79 -9.20
C ALA A 230 14.21 -21.86 -10.61
N ASN A 231 13.68 -23.01 -11.00
CA ASN A 231 13.04 -23.21 -12.31
C ASN A 231 11.54 -23.00 -12.18
N GLY A 232 11.08 -21.80 -12.50
CA GLY A 232 9.65 -21.51 -12.61
C GLY A 232 9.01 -22.22 -13.79
N ALA A 233 7.74 -22.54 -13.66
CA ALA A 233 6.94 -23.10 -14.74
C ALA A 233 5.86 -22.10 -15.16
N PHE A 234 5.82 -21.75 -16.44
CA PHE A 234 4.68 -21.02 -16.98
C PHE A 234 3.41 -21.87 -16.80
N THR A 235 2.43 -21.30 -16.14
CA THR A 235 1.15 -21.93 -15.84
C THR A 235 0.03 -21.07 -16.40
N GLN A 236 -0.92 -21.71 -17.07
CA GLN A 236 -2.21 -21.15 -17.42
C GLN A 236 -3.26 -22.17 -16.94
N GLY A 237 -3.60 -22.08 -15.66
CA GLY A 237 -4.36 -23.12 -14.98
C GLY A 237 -4.43 -22.94 -13.47
N ASN A 238 -4.79 -23.98 -12.74
CA ASN A 238 -4.83 -23.95 -11.28
C ASN A 238 -3.43 -23.75 -10.70
N ILE A 239 -3.33 -22.85 -9.74
CA ILE A 239 -2.11 -22.56 -8.99
C ILE A 239 -2.29 -22.95 -7.51
N PRO A 240 -1.22 -23.04 -6.70
CA PRO A 240 -1.32 -23.36 -5.30
C PRO A 240 -2.36 -22.46 -4.58
N THR A 241 -3.21 -23.10 -3.79
CA THR A 241 -4.28 -22.41 -3.05
C THR A 241 -3.78 -22.10 -1.64
N PRO A 242 -3.84 -20.84 -1.19
CA PRO A 242 -3.41 -20.51 0.16
C PRO A 242 -4.38 -21.12 1.18
N ASN A 243 -3.83 -21.74 2.21
CA ASN A 243 -4.62 -22.08 3.39
C ASN A 243 -4.87 -20.78 4.17
N LYS A 244 -6.02 -20.15 3.92
CA LYS A 244 -6.40 -18.89 4.58
C LYS A 244 -6.80 -19.16 6.03
N PRO A 245 -6.05 -18.67 7.03
CA PRO A 245 -6.41 -18.86 8.44
C PRO A 245 -7.76 -18.22 8.79
N ALA A 246 -8.58 -18.92 9.56
CA ALA A 246 -9.90 -18.43 9.94
C ALA A 246 -9.90 -17.05 10.59
N PRO A 247 -8.91 -16.64 11.42
CA PRO A 247 -8.85 -15.29 11.97
C PRO A 247 -8.74 -14.17 10.93
N LEU A 248 -8.26 -14.47 9.70
CA LEU A 248 -8.16 -13.50 8.61
C LEU A 248 -9.45 -13.36 7.80
N LEU A 249 -10.43 -14.24 7.99
CA LEU A 249 -11.63 -14.33 7.16
C LEU A 249 -12.85 -13.73 7.86
N ASP A 250 -13.74 -13.16 7.06
CA ASP A 250 -15.07 -12.82 7.51
C ASP A 250 -15.98 -14.08 7.59
N SER A 251 -17.22 -13.90 8.04
CA SER A 251 -18.21 -14.98 8.16
C SER A 251 -18.60 -15.63 6.82
N SER A 252 -18.28 -15.01 5.69
CA SER A 252 -18.52 -15.54 4.35
C SER A 252 -17.32 -16.29 3.75
N GLY A 253 -16.22 -16.36 4.47
CA GLY A 253 -14.96 -16.99 4.03
C GLY A 253 -14.12 -16.12 3.08
N LYS A 254 -14.38 -14.82 3.02
CA LYS A 254 -13.57 -13.84 2.31
C LYS A 254 -12.54 -13.23 3.24
N ILE A 255 -11.46 -12.70 2.69
CA ILE A 255 -10.53 -11.87 3.47
C ILE A 255 -11.32 -10.72 4.09
N PHE A 256 -11.16 -10.57 5.41
CA PHE A 256 -11.87 -9.53 6.15
C PHE A 256 -11.46 -8.14 5.67
N GLY A 257 -12.44 -7.25 5.58
CA GLY A 257 -12.25 -5.83 5.29
C GLY A 257 -13.16 -4.97 6.15
N LYS A 258 -12.66 -3.85 6.63
CA LYS A 258 -13.41 -2.91 7.46
C LYS A 258 -13.36 -1.53 6.84
N THR A 259 -14.54 -0.94 6.67
CA THR A 259 -14.69 0.44 6.18
C THR A 259 -13.99 1.44 7.11
N HIS A 260 -13.40 2.47 6.54
CA HIS A 260 -12.88 3.63 7.26
C HIS A 260 -13.93 4.17 8.24
N PRO A 261 -13.61 4.38 9.52
CA PRO A 261 -14.57 4.89 10.51
C PRO A 261 -15.20 6.22 10.06
N GLN A 262 -16.53 6.27 10.00
CA GLN A 262 -17.28 7.47 9.56
C GLN A 262 -17.90 8.24 10.73
N TYR A 263 -18.07 7.60 11.87
CA TYR A 263 -18.68 8.17 13.08
C TYR A 263 -20.04 8.85 12.87
N ALA A 264 -20.75 8.53 11.79
CA ALA A 264 -22.02 9.16 11.41
C ALA A 264 -23.15 9.00 12.44
N ALA A 265 -23.08 8.00 13.30
CA ALA A 265 -24.04 7.77 14.37
C ALA A 265 -23.74 8.57 15.66
N TYR A 266 -22.60 9.27 15.72
CA TYR A 266 -22.21 10.05 16.88
C TYR A 266 -22.72 11.49 16.77
N SER A 267 -23.23 12.05 17.87
CA SER A 267 -23.57 13.46 17.96
C SER A 267 -22.34 14.34 18.17
N LEU A 268 -22.41 15.62 17.84
CA LEU A 268 -21.30 16.56 18.06
C LEU A 268 -20.84 16.60 19.52
N SER A 269 -21.75 16.39 20.48
CA SER A 269 -21.39 16.34 21.91
C SER A 269 -20.52 15.12 22.29
N GLN A 270 -20.42 14.14 21.42
CA GLN A 270 -19.56 12.96 21.58
C GLN A 270 -18.18 13.12 20.92
N ILE A 271 -17.93 14.26 20.29
CA ILE A 271 -16.66 14.61 19.66
C ILE A 271 -15.97 15.68 20.51
N VAL A 272 -14.68 15.56 20.71
CA VAL A 272 -13.86 16.51 21.46
C VAL A 272 -12.67 16.95 20.64
N SER A 273 -12.54 18.27 20.38
CA SER A 273 -11.37 18.88 19.75
C SER A 273 -10.21 18.95 20.73
N VAL A 274 -9.02 18.53 20.30
CA VAL A 274 -7.82 18.62 21.14
C VAL A 274 -7.42 20.09 21.43
N LYS A 275 -7.68 21.00 20.48
CA LYS A 275 -7.39 22.44 20.67
C LYS A 275 -8.27 23.09 21.74
N ASP A 276 -9.53 22.67 21.85
CA ASP A 276 -10.43 23.14 22.90
C ASP A 276 -9.99 22.70 24.30
N HIS A 277 -9.09 21.74 24.40
CA HIS A 277 -8.59 21.15 25.64
C HIS A 277 -7.10 21.41 25.88
N GLY A 278 -6.56 22.46 25.23
CA GLY A 278 -5.25 23.03 25.54
C GLY A 278 -4.09 22.60 24.66
N ALA A 279 -4.28 21.66 23.72
CA ALA A 279 -3.27 21.36 22.72
C ALA A 279 -3.19 22.51 21.70
N ARG A 280 -1.97 22.88 21.29
CA ARG A 280 -1.73 24.03 20.39
C ARG A 280 -1.68 23.60 18.92
N GLY A 281 -0.94 22.55 18.61
CA GLY A 281 -0.75 22.10 17.23
C GLY A 281 -0.06 23.13 16.34
N ASP A 282 0.82 23.96 16.90
CA ASP A 282 1.50 25.08 16.23
C ASP A 282 2.92 24.72 15.71
N GLY A 283 3.34 23.45 15.84
CA GLY A 283 4.66 22.97 15.43
C GLY A 283 5.82 23.36 16.33
N THR A 284 5.54 24.08 17.42
CA THR A 284 6.57 24.63 18.33
C THR A 284 6.32 24.32 19.80
N THR A 285 5.09 24.42 20.24
CA THR A 285 4.67 24.14 21.62
C THR A 285 4.74 22.64 21.90
N ASP A 286 5.26 22.30 23.10
CA ASP A 286 5.20 20.91 23.59
C ASP A 286 3.76 20.58 24.03
N ASP A 287 3.08 19.79 23.24
CA ASP A 287 1.69 19.37 23.46
C ASP A 287 1.58 18.07 24.27
N THR A 288 2.70 17.46 24.70
CA THR A 288 2.72 16.14 25.35
C THR A 288 1.77 16.04 26.52
N ALA A 289 1.86 16.98 27.47
CA ALA A 289 1.04 16.95 28.67
C ALA A 289 -0.45 17.20 28.40
N ALA A 290 -0.77 18.13 27.48
CA ALA A 290 -2.13 18.41 27.08
C ALA A 290 -2.78 17.21 26.39
N LEU A 291 -2.09 16.62 25.40
CA LEU A 291 -2.59 15.44 24.69
C LEU A 291 -2.74 14.24 25.61
N GLN A 292 -1.78 13.99 26.53
CA GLN A 292 -1.88 12.89 27.47
C GLN A 292 -3.07 13.06 28.43
N ALA A 293 -3.34 14.28 28.87
CA ALA A 293 -4.51 14.57 29.71
C ALA A 293 -5.84 14.33 28.94
N ILE A 294 -5.89 14.71 27.66
CA ILE A 294 -7.03 14.47 26.77
C ILE A 294 -7.28 12.96 26.60
N PHE A 295 -6.25 12.20 26.31
CA PHE A 295 -6.37 10.74 26.18
C PHE A 295 -6.82 10.10 27.48
N ASN A 296 -6.25 10.50 28.62
CA ASN A 296 -6.63 9.95 29.92
C ASN A 296 -8.08 10.25 30.29
N GLN A 297 -8.61 11.39 29.84
CA GLN A 297 -9.98 11.81 30.15
C GLN A 297 -11.03 11.26 29.18
N PHE A 298 -10.72 11.15 27.89
CA PHE A 298 -11.74 10.96 26.85
C PHE A 298 -11.65 9.62 26.10
N SER A 299 -10.56 8.87 26.23
CA SER A 299 -10.46 7.56 25.59
C SER A 299 -11.57 6.62 26.06
N GLY A 300 -12.21 5.94 25.09
CA GLY A 300 -13.33 5.03 25.36
C GLY A 300 -14.69 5.68 25.58
N CYS A 301 -14.79 7.01 25.63
CA CYS A 301 -16.06 7.70 25.82
C CYS A 301 -16.36 8.82 24.82
N LYS A 302 -15.37 9.33 24.11
CA LYS A 302 -15.50 10.36 23.08
C LYS A 302 -14.68 10.00 21.85
N ILE A 303 -15.07 10.55 20.69
CA ILE A 303 -14.20 10.61 19.51
C ILE A 303 -13.24 11.78 19.72
N ILE A 304 -11.94 11.52 19.70
CA ILE A 304 -10.92 12.56 19.85
C ILE A 304 -10.56 13.10 18.47
N PHE A 305 -10.91 14.36 18.25
CA PHE A 305 -10.68 15.04 16.97
C PHE A 305 -9.44 15.92 17.06
N PHE A 306 -8.51 15.67 16.15
CA PHE A 306 -7.31 16.46 15.99
C PHE A 306 -7.51 17.48 14.88
N ASP A 307 -7.69 18.73 15.26
CA ASP A 307 -7.73 19.85 14.32
C ASP A 307 -6.42 19.95 13.52
N ALA A 308 -6.49 20.50 12.33
CA ALA A 308 -5.31 20.69 11.48
C ALA A 308 -4.17 21.39 12.24
N GLY A 309 -2.98 20.81 12.20
CA GLY A 309 -1.80 21.33 12.87
C GLY A 309 -0.70 20.31 13.08
N THR A 310 0.43 20.76 13.64
CA THR A 310 1.56 19.91 14.01
C THR A 310 1.73 19.93 15.52
N TYR A 311 1.44 18.82 16.17
CA TYR A 311 1.52 18.64 17.62
C TYR A 311 2.87 18.02 18.00
N ILE A 312 3.72 18.81 18.67
CA ILE A 312 5.04 18.35 19.11
C ILE A 312 4.90 17.59 20.43
N VAL A 313 5.55 16.42 20.51
CA VAL A 313 5.67 15.65 21.75
C VAL A 313 7.16 15.44 22.09
N THR A 314 7.53 15.68 23.35
CA THR A 314 8.94 15.62 23.82
C THR A 314 9.24 14.38 24.65
N SER A 315 8.22 13.59 24.95
CA SER A 315 8.31 12.24 25.55
C SER A 315 7.23 11.35 24.95
N THR A 316 7.29 10.05 25.25
CA THR A 316 6.30 9.09 24.75
C THR A 316 4.88 9.52 25.05
N LEU A 317 4.07 9.67 24.02
CA LEU A 317 2.62 9.89 24.11
C LEU A 317 1.93 8.52 24.07
N THR A 318 1.22 8.18 25.16
CA THR A 318 0.48 6.92 25.22
C THR A 318 -0.98 7.15 24.82
N ILE A 319 -1.42 6.47 23.77
CA ILE A 319 -2.80 6.39 23.32
C ILE A 319 -3.42 5.13 23.95
N PRO A 320 -4.32 5.23 24.94
CA PRO A 320 -4.89 4.07 25.62
C PRO A 320 -5.68 3.17 24.66
N ALA A 321 -5.69 1.86 24.91
CA ALA A 321 -6.64 0.97 24.27
C ALA A 321 -8.09 1.43 24.52
N GLY A 322 -8.93 1.39 23.50
CA GLY A 322 -10.28 1.95 23.55
C GLY A 322 -10.41 3.34 22.92
N THR A 323 -9.31 3.93 22.47
CA THR A 323 -9.33 5.25 21.83
C THR A 323 -9.88 5.19 20.41
N GLN A 324 -10.82 6.06 20.10
CA GLN A 324 -11.26 6.38 18.74
C GLN A 324 -10.83 7.83 18.44
N MET A 325 -9.98 8.01 17.43
CA MET A 325 -9.46 9.32 17.06
C MET A 325 -9.39 9.51 15.55
N THR A 326 -9.57 10.74 15.13
CA THR A 326 -9.47 11.13 13.72
C THR A 326 -8.81 12.50 13.58
N GLY A 327 -8.03 12.67 12.52
CA GLY A 327 -7.40 13.94 12.19
C GLY A 327 -8.20 14.75 11.18
N GLU A 328 -7.74 15.97 10.97
CA GLU A 328 -8.20 16.85 9.91
C GLU A 328 -7.06 17.11 8.93
N ALA A 329 -7.26 16.76 7.66
CA ALA A 329 -6.25 16.95 6.61
C ALA A 329 -4.85 16.42 6.98
N TRP A 330 -4.81 15.20 7.51
CA TRP A 330 -3.58 14.54 7.99
C TRP A 330 -2.79 15.39 8.99
N THR A 331 -3.45 15.72 10.07
CA THR A 331 -2.84 16.31 11.27
C THR A 331 -1.56 15.57 11.67
N VAL A 332 -0.52 16.29 12.06
CA VAL A 332 0.80 15.72 12.37
C VAL A 332 1.01 15.62 13.88
N ILE A 333 1.44 14.44 14.37
CA ILE A 333 2.01 14.24 15.71
C ILE A 333 3.51 13.96 15.53
N ALA A 334 4.39 14.82 16.04
CA ALA A 334 5.83 14.77 15.80
C ALA A 334 6.66 14.69 17.08
N GLY A 335 7.48 13.63 17.17
CA GLY A 335 8.45 13.48 18.27
C GLY A 335 9.63 14.42 18.13
N LYS A 336 10.02 15.12 19.21
CA LYS A 336 11.14 16.07 19.22
C LYS A 336 11.92 16.03 20.53
N GLY A 337 13.23 16.12 20.45
CA GLY A 337 14.07 16.39 21.61
C GLY A 337 14.89 15.21 22.14
N ALA A 338 15.55 15.43 23.28
CA ALA A 338 16.58 14.54 23.80
C ALA A 338 16.11 13.10 24.11
N THR A 339 14.83 12.93 24.43
CA THR A 339 14.22 11.62 24.70
C THR A 339 14.42 10.65 23.53
N PHE A 340 14.39 11.16 22.30
CA PHE A 340 14.44 10.36 21.08
C PHE A 340 15.84 10.31 20.45
N ASN A 341 16.88 10.82 21.13
CA ASN A 341 18.24 10.92 20.56
C ASN A 341 19.16 9.74 20.89
N ASN A 342 18.72 8.78 21.69
CA ASN A 342 19.58 7.67 22.10
C ASN A 342 19.33 6.42 21.24
N ILE A 343 20.15 6.19 20.23
CA ILE A 343 20.07 5.03 19.34
C ILE A 343 20.23 3.69 20.06
N ASN A 344 20.93 3.65 21.21
CA ASN A 344 21.18 2.44 21.99
C ASN A 344 20.04 2.12 22.98
N ASN A 345 19.12 3.06 23.18
CA ASN A 345 17.94 2.87 24.01
C ASN A 345 16.72 3.51 23.32
N PRO A 346 16.24 2.90 22.24
CA PRO A 346 15.12 3.46 21.48
C PRO A 346 13.82 3.45 22.29
N VAL A 347 13.03 4.50 22.15
CA VAL A 347 11.75 4.68 22.84
C VAL A 347 10.65 5.12 21.87
N PRO A 348 9.38 4.74 22.10
CA PRO A 348 8.28 5.16 21.24
C PRO A 348 8.02 6.67 21.33
N VAL A 349 7.77 7.29 20.18
CA VAL A 349 7.17 8.63 20.11
C VAL A 349 5.69 8.51 20.48
N VAL A 350 4.99 7.58 19.81
CA VAL A 350 3.60 7.25 20.11
C VAL A 350 3.50 5.77 20.46
N ARG A 351 2.98 5.49 21.65
CA ARG A 351 2.65 4.15 22.10
C ARG A 351 1.14 3.95 22.01
N VAL A 352 0.69 3.06 21.15
CA VAL A 352 -0.72 2.71 21.02
C VAL A 352 -1.03 1.50 21.89
N GLY A 353 -1.67 1.75 23.03
CA GLY A 353 -1.91 0.77 24.08
C GLY A 353 -0.67 0.39 24.89
N GLU A 354 -0.88 0.05 26.15
CA GLU A 354 0.14 -0.60 26.96
C GLU A 354 0.33 -2.05 26.50
N THR A 355 1.47 -2.64 26.81
CA THR A 355 1.77 -4.06 26.50
C THR A 355 0.63 -4.97 26.94
N ASN A 356 0.15 -5.83 26.04
CA ASN A 356 -0.98 -6.74 26.24
C ASN A 356 -2.34 -6.07 26.45
N SER A 357 -2.49 -4.79 26.14
CA SER A 357 -3.79 -4.12 26.23
C SER A 357 -4.76 -4.62 25.13
N GLN A 358 -6.05 -4.54 25.43
CA GLN A 358 -7.11 -4.95 24.53
C GLN A 358 -8.21 -3.87 24.52
N GLY A 359 -8.66 -3.47 23.33
CA GLY A 359 -9.72 -2.47 23.20
C GLY A 359 -10.04 -2.14 21.75
N LEU A 360 -11.21 -1.51 21.53
CA LEU A 360 -11.56 -0.90 20.26
C LEU A 360 -10.67 0.34 20.07
N THR A 361 -9.73 0.27 19.13
CA THR A 361 -8.78 1.37 18.90
C THR A 361 -8.76 1.72 17.43
N GLU A 362 -9.23 2.92 17.10
CA GLU A 362 -9.37 3.38 15.72
C GLU A 362 -8.63 4.71 15.57
N ILE A 363 -7.68 4.73 14.62
CA ILE A 363 -6.91 5.93 14.28
C ILE A 363 -7.11 6.20 12.79
N SER A 364 -7.54 7.39 12.43
CA SER A 364 -7.70 7.77 11.03
C SER A 364 -7.19 9.19 10.74
N ASP A 365 -6.67 9.38 9.53
CA ASP A 365 -6.26 10.69 9.00
C ASP A 365 -5.18 11.41 9.83
N ILE A 366 -4.26 10.66 10.42
CA ILE A 366 -3.14 11.17 11.22
C ILE A 366 -1.82 10.88 10.52
N VAL A 367 -0.91 11.84 10.53
CA VAL A 367 0.49 11.67 10.15
C VAL A 367 1.37 11.64 11.39
N PHE A 368 2.13 10.57 11.56
CA PHE A 368 3.15 10.47 12.60
C PHE A 368 4.51 10.86 12.02
N SER A 369 5.32 11.59 12.79
CA SER A 369 6.58 12.15 12.30
C SER A 369 7.61 12.32 13.41
N THR A 370 8.77 12.84 13.03
CA THR A 370 9.83 13.30 13.94
C THR A 370 10.37 14.64 13.49
N VAL A 371 10.89 15.42 14.45
CA VAL A 371 11.78 16.54 14.20
C VAL A 371 13.19 16.06 14.50
N GLY A 372 14.05 16.03 13.48
CA GLY A 372 15.40 15.46 13.61
C GLY A 372 16.38 16.33 14.40
N PRO A 373 17.49 15.74 14.85
CA PRO A 373 17.79 14.31 14.76
C PRO A 373 17.04 13.48 15.80
N ALA A 374 16.61 12.26 15.41
CA ALA A 374 15.86 11.36 16.29
C ALA A 374 16.29 9.87 16.14
N PRO A 375 17.58 9.54 16.29
CA PRO A 375 18.11 8.20 16.02
C PRO A 375 17.55 7.10 16.94
N GLY A 376 16.93 7.45 18.07
CA GLY A 376 16.32 6.52 19.02
C GLY A 376 14.80 6.52 18.98
N ALA A 377 14.16 7.17 18.01
CA ALA A 377 12.71 7.20 17.90
C ALA A 377 12.14 5.92 17.31
N ILE A 378 11.26 5.22 18.04
CA ILE A 378 10.27 4.30 17.46
C ILE A 378 9.02 5.16 17.21
N VAL A 379 8.69 5.42 15.95
CA VAL A 379 7.66 6.44 15.66
C VAL A 379 6.30 5.98 16.20
N VAL A 380 5.87 4.76 15.87
CA VAL A 380 4.66 4.16 16.42
C VAL A 380 4.95 2.75 16.94
N GLU A 381 4.68 2.50 18.22
CA GLU A 381 4.66 1.18 18.85
C GLU A 381 3.20 0.76 19.05
N TRP A 382 2.79 -0.31 18.37
CA TRP A 382 1.42 -0.80 18.35
C TRP A 382 1.27 -2.05 19.21
N ASN A 383 0.60 -1.92 20.38
CA ASN A 383 0.46 -2.98 21.38
C ASN A 383 -0.96 -3.53 21.53
N VAL A 384 -1.95 -2.91 20.89
CA VAL A 384 -3.36 -3.21 21.15
C VAL A 384 -3.80 -4.49 20.45
N LYS A 385 -4.47 -5.35 21.21
CA LYS A 385 -5.24 -6.46 20.68
C LYS A 385 -6.70 -6.03 20.47
N GLN A 386 -7.28 -6.39 19.33
CA GLN A 386 -8.71 -6.15 19.08
C GLN A 386 -9.60 -6.83 20.15
N PRO A 387 -10.78 -6.28 20.48
CA PRO A 387 -11.71 -6.94 21.37
C PRO A 387 -12.18 -8.29 20.82
N ALA A 388 -12.55 -9.21 21.70
CA ALA A 388 -13.19 -10.45 21.28
C ALA A 388 -14.46 -10.15 20.45
N ASN A 389 -14.65 -10.86 19.35
CA ASN A 389 -15.77 -10.70 18.43
C ASN A 389 -15.87 -9.33 17.70
N GLN A 390 -14.80 -8.52 17.75
CA GLN A 390 -14.70 -7.27 16.99
C GLN A 390 -13.48 -7.32 16.05
N GLN A 391 -13.60 -8.11 15.00
CA GLN A 391 -12.56 -8.27 14.00
C GLN A 391 -12.21 -6.91 13.37
N GLY A 392 -10.91 -6.59 13.22
CA GLY A 392 -10.45 -5.27 12.80
C GLY A 392 -10.76 -4.14 13.81
N GLY A 393 -11.05 -4.47 15.07
CA GLY A 393 -11.33 -3.49 16.13
C GLY A 393 -10.11 -2.72 16.65
N ALA A 394 -8.92 -3.04 16.14
CA ALA A 394 -7.70 -2.28 16.40
C ALA A 394 -7.03 -1.98 15.05
N GLY A 395 -7.02 -0.72 14.62
CA GLY A 395 -6.52 -0.39 13.30
C GLY A 395 -6.27 1.08 13.01
N MET A 396 -5.62 1.30 11.87
CA MET A 396 -5.36 2.61 11.27
C MET A 396 -5.91 2.64 9.84
N TRP A 397 -6.58 3.74 9.50
CA TRP A 397 -7.11 4.01 8.16
C TRP A 397 -6.57 5.35 7.67
N ASP A 398 -6.02 5.36 6.46
CA ASP A 398 -5.48 6.58 5.83
C ASP A 398 -4.59 7.39 6.80
N SER A 399 -3.82 6.67 7.61
CA SER A 399 -2.87 7.22 8.57
C SER A 399 -1.46 6.83 8.17
N HIS A 400 -0.52 7.77 8.25
CA HIS A 400 0.77 7.65 7.61
C HIS A 400 1.91 7.96 8.57
N ILE A 401 3.12 7.51 8.21
CA ILE A 401 4.37 7.95 8.84
C ILE A 401 5.16 8.70 7.77
N ARG A 402 5.42 9.99 8.00
CA ARG A 402 6.26 10.81 7.13
C ARG A 402 7.48 11.28 7.90
N LEU A 403 8.66 10.87 7.46
CA LEU A 403 9.94 11.21 8.06
C LEU A 403 10.74 12.11 7.13
N GLY A 404 10.84 13.39 7.46
CA GLY A 404 11.56 14.40 6.68
C GLY A 404 10.88 14.86 5.40
N GLY A 405 11.60 15.68 4.62
CA GLY A 405 11.07 16.34 3.43
C GLY A 405 9.90 17.29 3.73
N ALA A 406 9.71 17.65 4.98
CA ALA A 406 8.61 18.47 5.49
C ALA A 406 9.17 19.69 6.24
N ALA A 407 8.53 20.84 6.01
CA ALA A 407 8.93 22.10 6.64
C ALA A 407 8.90 22.00 8.18
N GLY A 408 9.98 22.45 8.82
CA GLY A 408 10.11 22.46 10.29
C GLY A 408 10.57 21.13 10.92
N THR A 409 10.90 20.12 10.11
CA THR A 409 11.39 18.83 10.64
C THR A 409 12.89 18.79 10.89
N ASN A 410 13.67 19.79 10.45
CA ASN A 410 15.15 19.80 10.39
C ASN A 410 15.72 18.67 9.49
N LEU A 411 14.91 18.01 8.71
CA LEU A 411 15.25 16.90 7.81
C LEU A 411 14.88 17.27 6.36
N GLU A 412 15.21 18.49 6.00
CA GLU A 412 15.03 19.09 4.69
C GLU A 412 16.37 19.23 3.97
N ARG A 413 16.37 19.63 2.72
CA ARG A 413 17.57 19.82 1.90
C ARG A 413 18.63 20.73 2.54
N ALA A 414 18.18 21.78 3.22
CA ALA A 414 19.09 22.74 3.87
C ALA A 414 19.99 22.10 4.93
N SER A 415 19.46 21.11 5.66
CA SER A 415 20.15 20.39 6.72
C SER A 415 20.79 19.09 6.24
N CYS A 416 20.15 18.41 5.28
CA CYS A 416 20.46 17.05 4.84
C CYS A 416 20.51 16.95 3.30
N PRO A 417 21.39 17.68 2.62
CA PRO A 417 21.48 17.62 1.16
C PRO A 417 21.88 16.23 0.68
N SER A 418 21.48 15.89 -0.55
CA SER A 418 21.84 14.62 -1.20
C SER A 418 23.35 14.37 -1.17
N GLY A 419 23.74 13.14 -0.86
CA GLY A 419 25.15 12.73 -0.70
C GLY A 419 25.80 13.17 0.61
N SER A 420 25.05 13.82 1.51
CA SER A 420 25.56 14.18 2.84
C SER A 420 25.81 12.92 3.68
N LEU A 421 27.00 12.83 4.26
CA LEU A 421 27.38 11.84 5.27
C LEU A 421 27.27 12.41 6.69
N ASN A 422 26.56 13.53 6.88
CA ASN A 422 26.32 14.11 8.20
C ASN A 422 25.23 13.31 8.93
N PHE A 423 25.55 12.07 9.25
CA PHE A 423 24.59 11.15 9.87
C PHE A 423 23.99 11.72 11.15
N ASN A 424 24.80 12.36 12.00
CA ASN A 424 24.36 12.83 13.32
C ASN A 424 23.16 13.81 13.26
N ASN A 425 23.11 14.64 12.23
CA ASN A 425 22.02 15.62 12.07
C ASN A 425 20.84 15.07 11.25
N CYS A 426 21.06 14.02 10.47
CA CYS A 426 20.10 13.54 9.47
C CYS A 426 19.43 12.22 9.84
N PHE A 427 19.54 11.77 11.08
CA PHE A 427 18.74 10.65 11.58
C PHE A 427 17.28 11.05 11.78
N ALA A 428 16.38 10.32 11.13
CA ALA A 428 14.95 10.55 11.21
C ALA A 428 14.24 9.64 12.23
N ALA A 429 14.61 8.35 12.27
CA ALA A 429 14.03 7.39 13.22
C ALA A 429 14.92 6.16 13.39
N PHE A 430 14.73 5.44 14.50
CA PHE A 430 15.25 4.10 14.73
C PHE A 430 14.39 3.05 14.01
N LEU A 431 13.06 3.16 14.17
CA LEU A 431 12.04 2.25 13.63
C LEU A 431 10.74 3.03 13.39
N ALA A 432 10.14 2.86 12.23
CA ALA A 432 8.91 3.60 11.90
C ALA A 432 7.66 3.00 12.57
N LEU A 433 7.37 1.72 12.33
CA LEU A 433 6.19 1.05 12.92
C LEU A 433 6.56 -0.31 13.50
N HIS A 434 6.27 -0.51 14.77
CA HIS A 434 6.45 -1.79 15.47
C HIS A 434 5.09 -2.38 15.88
N ILE A 435 4.73 -3.52 15.33
CA ILE A 435 3.54 -4.30 15.73
C ILE A 435 4.02 -5.43 16.65
N THR A 436 3.71 -5.32 17.93
CA THR A 436 4.27 -6.18 18.98
C THR A 436 3.63 -7.58 19.02
N PRO A 437 4.23 -8.57 19.71
CA PRO A 437 3.81 -9.98 19.60
C PRO A 437 2.34 -10.28 19.93
N GLN A 438 1.73 -9.57 20.87
CA GLN A 438 0.34 -9.80 21.29
C GLN A 438 -0.67 -8.90 20.59
N ALA A 439 -0.21 -7.95 19.81
CA ALA A 439 -1.08 -7.02 19.10
C ALA A 439 -1.80 -7.68 17.92
N THR A 440 -2.93 -7.12 17.54
CA THR A 440 -3.56 -7.33 16.24
C THR A 440 -3.62 -6.00 15.52
N ALA A 441 -3.61 -5.97 14.21
CA ALA A 441 -3.66 -4.71 13.48
C ALA A 441 -4.45 -4.82 12.17
N TYR A 442 -5.27 -3.82 11.91
CA TYR A 442 -5.89 -3.57 10.61
C TYR A 442 -5.33 -2.27 10.05
N LEU A 443 -4.50 -2.36 9.03
CA LEU A 443 -3.86 -1.21 8.39
C LEU A 443 -4.41 -1.06 6.97
N GLU A 444 -5.03 0.06 6.66
CA GLU A 444 -5.60 0.33 5.35
C GLU A 444 -5.12 1.68 4.82
N GLY A 445 -4.51 1.68 3.63
CA GLY A 445 -3.98 2.89 3.01
C GLY A 445 -2.79 3.52 3.75
N THR A 446 -2.09 2.78 4.59
CA THR A 446 -0.98 3.30 5.40
C THR A 446 0.31 3.37 4.60
N TRP A 447 0.91 4.55 4.50
CA TRP A 447 2.21 4.80 3.90
C TRP A 447 3.25 5.17 4.94
N VAL A 448 4.37 4.45 4.98
CA VAL A 448 5.49 4.64 5.90
C VAL A 448 6.69 5.12 5.08
N TRP A 449 6.84 6.43 4.98
CA TRP A 449 7.78 7.07 4.07
C TRP A 449 8.93 7.75 4.80
N LEU A 450 10.15 7.36 4.46
CA LEU A 450 11.33 8.17 4.68
C LEU A 450 11.56 8.99 3.42
N ALA A 451 11.48 10.31 3.51
CA ALA A 451 11.55 11.18 2.35
C ALA A 451 12.87 11.01 1.59
N ASP A 452 12.80 10.83 0.30
CA ASP A 452 13.93 10.79 -0.64
C ASP A 452 14.21 12.17 -1.25
N HIS A 453 13.23 13.08 -1.17
CA HIS A 453 13.31 14.44 -1.70
C HIS A 453 12.63 15.45 -0.78
N ASP A 454 12.97 16.74 -0.97
CA ASP A 454 12.46 17.86 -0.19
C ASP A 454 11.08 18.31 -0.73
N LEU A 455 10.04 17.58 -0.34
CA LEU A 455 8.68 17.77 -0.88
C LEU A 455 8.12 19.17 -0.58
N ASP A 456 8.29 19.68 0.63
CA ASP A 456 7.77 21.00 1.03
C ASP A 456 8.70 22.15 0.61
N GLY A 457 9.93 21.85 0.16
CA GLY A 457 10.88 22.80 -0.37
C GLY A 457 10.64 23.06 -1.87
N ASP A 458 11.52 22.52 -2.71
CA ASP A 458 11.40 22.65 -4.18
C ASP A 458 10.59 21.50 -4.83
N GLY A 459 10.12 20.54 -4.03
CA GLY A 459 9.31 19.42 -4.47
C GLY A 459 10.06 18.31 -5.22
N SER A 460 11.37 18.43 -5.41
CA SER A 460 12.11 17.50 -6.28
C SER A 460 13.56 17.21 -5.87
N SER A 461 14.22 18.10 -5.14
CA SER A 461 15.62 17.90 -4.76
C SER A 461 15.78 16.74 -3.79
N GLN A 462 16.62 15.78 -4.17
CA GLN A 462 16.94 14.63 -3.33
C GLN A 462 17.64 15.04 -2.04
N ILE A 463 17.38 14.30 -0.96
CA ILE A 463 17.94 14.50 0.37
C ILE A 463 18.53 13.19 0.90
N SER A 464 19.49 13.29 1.84
CA SER A 464 20.10 12.15 2.53
C SER A 464 19.68 12.15 3.99
N ILE A 465 18.60 11.45 4.31
CA ILE A 465 18.12 11.23 5.67
C ILE A 465 18.03 9.74 5.98
N PHE A 466 18.03 9.36 7.26
CA PHE A 466 18.25 7.98 7.65
C PHE A 466 17.24 7.53 8.69
N SER A 467 16.42 6.51 8.33
CA SER A 467 15.62 5.71 9.25
C SER A 467 16.06 4.26 9.15
N GLY A 468 16.22 3.59 10.28
CA GLY A 468 16.78 2.24 10.25
C GLY A 468 15.81 1.22 9.68
N ARG A 469 14.58 1.23 10.13
CA ARG A 469 13.61 0.14 9.96
C ARG A 469 12.25 0.69 9.58
N GLY A 470 11.58 0.03 8.62
CA GLY A 470 10.23 0.36 8.18
C GLY A 470 9.16 -0.23 9.10
N ILE A 471 8.43 -1.23 8.62
CA ILE A 471 7.39 -1.94 9.38
C ILE A 471 7.97 -3.23 9.93
N PHE A 472 7.99 -3.35 11.24
CA PHE A 472 8.41 -4.55 11.97
C PHE A 472 7.20 -5.19 12.65
N SER A 473 6.90 -6.45 12.34
CA SER A 473 5.81 -7.20 12.97
C SER A 473 6.33 -8.49 13.61
N GLU A 474 6.04 -8.63 14.90
CA GLU A 474 6.20 -9.88 15.66
C GLU A 474 4.84 -10.49 16.04
N SER A 475 3.76 -9.95 15.50
CA SER A 475 2.40 -10.28 15.91
C SER A 475 2.04 -11.73 15.57
N ALA A 476 1.41 -12.42 16.54
CA ALA A 476 0.75 -13.70 16.29
C ALA A 476 -0.55 -13.56 15.47
N GLY A 477 -0.96 -12.33 15.14
CA GLY A 477 -2.11 -11.99 14.33
C GLY A 477 -3.46 -12.09 15.05
N PRO A 478 -4.54 -11.84 14.30
CA PRO A 478 -4.55 -11.48 12.88
C PRO A 478 -4.03 -10.07 12.59
N VAL A 479 -3.33 -9.94 11.47
CA VAL A 479 -2.90 -8.65 10.94
C VAL A 479 -3.32 -8.54 9.48
N TRP A 480 -3.92 -7.41 9.12
CA TRP A 480 -4.24 -7.06 7.74
C TRP A 480 -3.47 -5.79 7.35
N MET A 481 -2.73 -5.85 6.25
CA MET A 481 -2.04 -4.73 5.63
C MET A 481 -2.61 -4.57 4.22
N ILE A 482 -3.56 -3.65 4.06
CA ILE A 482 -4.32 -3.45 2.83
C ILE A 482 -3.91 -2.12 2.21
N GLY A 483 -3.25 -2.17 1.05
CA GLY A 483 -2.75 -0.96 0.39
C GLY A 483 -1.72 -0.22 1.21
N THR A 484 -0.76 -0.94 1.79
CA THR A 484 0.31 -0.33 2.60
C THR A 484 1.59 -0.20 1.79
N ALA A 485 2.39 0.83 2.11
CA ALA A 485 3.71 1.03 1.54
C ALA A 485 4.73 1.37 2.64
N SER A 486 5.98 0.96 2.43
CA SER A 486 7.10 1.31 3.32
C SER A 486 8.36 1.52 2.47
N GLU A 487 9.01 2.68 2.61
CA GLU A 487 10.01 3.11 1.64
C GLU A 487 11.23 3.76 2.28
N HIS A 488 12.40 3.46 1.71
CA HIS A 488 13.71 4.09 1.91
C HIS A 488 14.36 3.84 3.27
N HIS A 489 13.88 2.90 4.07
CA HIS A 489 14.52 2.52 5.34
C HIS A 489 15.79 1.70 5.10
N VAL A 490 16.81 1.93 5.91
CA VAL A 490 18.20 1.46 5.67
C VAL A 490 18.35 -0.06 5.71
N LEU A 491 17.60 -0.77 6.59
CA LEU A 491 17.75 -2.20 6.80
C LEU A 491 16.67 -3.02 6.10
N TYR A 492 15.44 -2.57 6.20
CA TYR A 492 14.29 -3.25 5.59
C TYR A 492 13.06 -2.35 5.53
N GLN A 493 12.19 -2.65 4.58
CA GLN A 493 10.90 -1.99 4.47
C GLN A 493 9.82 -2.76 5.26
N TYR A 494 9.73 -4.08 5.08
CA TYR A 494 8.89 -4.97 5.88
C TYR A 494 9.74 -6.09 6.48
N ASN A 495 9.60 -6.33 7.79
CA ASN A 495 10.23 -7.44 8.48
C ASN A 495 9.22 -8.14 9.39
N LEU A 496 8.90 -9.39 9.07
CA LEU A 496 8.00 -10.24 9.82
C LEU A 496 8.83 -11.33 10.51
N VAL A 497 8.86 -11.35 11.84
CA VAL A 497 9.65 -12.32 12.61
C VAL A 497 8.78 -12.95 13.68
N ASN A 498 8.75 -14.27 13.75
CA ASN A 498 7.85 -15.03 14.64
C ASN A 498 6.37 -14.66 14.41
N ALA A 499 6.06 -14.05 13.27
CA ALA A 499 4.76 -13.52 12.94
C ALA A 499 3.82 -14.62 12.44
N GLN A 500 2.52 -14.48 12.71
CA GLN A 500 1.51 -15.43 12.28
C GLN A 500 0.25 -14.74 11.77
N ASN A 501 -0.47 -15.41 10.86
CA ASN A 501 -1.79 -14.99 10.39
C ASN A 501 -1.78 -13.54 9.87
N HIS A 502 -0.95 -13.26 8.87
CA HIS A 502 -0.91 -11.96 8.18
C HIS A 502 -1.50 -12.07 6.77
N TYR A 503 -2.32 -11.10 6.43
CA TYR A 503 -2.74 -10.83 5.06
C TYR A 503 -2.15 -9.48 4.61
N MET A 504 -1.49 -9.48 3.46
CA MET A 504 -0.84 -8.31 2.89
C MET A 504 -1.29 -8.16 1.43
N GLY A 505 -2.01 -7.11 1.11
CA GLY A 505 -2.54 -6.91 -0.24
C GLY A 505 -2.96 -5.47 -0.53
N LEU A 506 -2.36 -4.74 -1.43
CA LEU A 506 -1.03 -4.87 -1.99
C LEU A 506 -0.03 -4.19 -1.04
N ILE A 507 1.22 -4.64 -1.04
CA ILE A 507 2.33 -3.93 -0.39
C ILE A 507 3.25 -3.31 -1.44
N GLN A 508 3.89 -2.16 -1.11
CA GLN A 508 4.85 -1.50 -1.99
C GLN A 508 6.09 -1.08 -1.21
N THR A 509 7.25 -1.15 -1.84
CA THR A 509 8.52 -0.71 -1.25
C THR A 509 9.43 -0.04 -2.26
N GLU A 510 10.27 0.88 -1.77
CA GLU A 510 11.43 1.39 -2.51
C GLU A 510 12.69 1.33 -1.65
N THR A 511 13.79 0.92 -2.28
CA THR A 511 15.11 0.89 -1.64
C THR A 511 15.70 2.31 -1.54
N PRO A 512 16.44 2.67 -0.46
CA PRO A 512 17.10 3.96 -0.36
C PRO A 512 17.98 4.28 -1.57
N TYR A 513 17.87 5.47 -2.13
CA TYR A 513 18.52 5.87 -3.38
C TYR A 513 20.05 6.00 -3.27
N TYR A 514 20.57 6.26 -2.06
CA TYR A 514 22.01 6.33 -1.81
C TYR A 514 22.69 4.97 -1.69
N GLN A 515 21.98 3.89 -1.39
CA GLN A 515 22.61 2.58 -1.25
C GLN A 515 23.23 2.11 -2.57
N PRO A 516 24.41 1.45 -2.53
CA PRO A 516 25.19 1.02 -1.36
C PRO A 516 26.26 2.01 -0.88
N ALA A 517 26.04 3.31 -0.95
CA ALA A 517 26.98 4.32 -0.46
C ALA A 517 26.28 5.35 0.46
N PRO A 518 26.11 5.03 1.77
CA PRO A 518 26.66 3.88 2.49
C PRO A 518 25.89 2.58 2.25
N ALA A 519 26.61 1.46 2.33
CA ALA A 519 25.99 0.14 2.30
C ALA A 519 25.24 -0.15 3.62
N ALA A 520 24.12 -0.87 3.54
CA ALA A 520 23.46 -1.37 4.73
C ALA A 520 24.43 -2.27 5.57
N PRO A 521 24.38 -2.21 6.90
CA PRO A 521 23.41 -1.52 7.74
C PRO A 521 23.76 -0.05 8.06
N ALA A 522 24.87 0.50 7.53
CA ALA A 522 25.28 1.87 7.84
C ALA A 522 24.23 2.92 7.39
N PRO A 523 24.01 3.99 8.20
CA PRO A 523 24.74 4.41 9.41
C PRO A 523 24.26 3.72 10.71
N PHE A 524 23.34 2.78 10.64
CA PHE A 524 22.94 1.96 11.79
C PHE A 524 23.88 0.77 11.97
N THR A 525 23.75 0.11 13.13
CA THR A 525 24.32 -1.20 13.38
C THR A 525 23.20 -2.21 13.57
N SER A 526 23.42 -3.46 13.15
CA SER A 526 22.42 -4.51 13.37
C SER A 526 22.20 -4.73 14.86
N ASN A 527 20.94 -4.81 15.27
CA ASN A 527 20.50 -5.01 16.64
C ASN A 527 19.67 -6.31 16.74
N THR A 528 20.21 -7.30 17.45
CA THR A 528 19.58 -8.62 17.58
C THR A 528 18.26 -8.57 18.36
N ALA A 529 18.08 -7.58 19.25
CA ALA A 529 16.81 -7.41 19.98
C ALA A 529 15.65 -6.97 19.06
N PHE A 530 15.96 -6.44 17.88
CA PHE A 530 14.98 -6.09 16.85
C PHE A 530 15.04 -7.05 15.65
N HIS A 531 15.69 -8.20 15.81
CA HIS A 531 15.80 -9.24 14.79
C HIS A 531 16.30 -8.72 13.44
N ASP A 532 17.25 -7.79 13.47
CA ASP A 532 17.79 -7.19 12.25
C ASP A 532 18.43 -8.23 11.33
N PRO A 533 18.34 -8.02 10.02
CA PRO A 533 19.01 -8.90 9.06
C PRO A 533 20.53 -8.78 9.15
N THR A 534 21.19 -9.86 8.76
CA THR A 534 22.63 -9.87 8.53
C THR A 534 22.92 -9.36 7.12
N PHE A 535 23.86 -8.43 7.02
CA PHE A 535 24.36 -7.93 5.74
C PHE A 535 25.75 -8.51 5.45
N THR A 536 26.04 -8.70 4.16
CA THR A 536 27.30 -9.27 3.67
C THR A 536 27.85 -8.39 2.55
N SER A 537 29.03 -8.72 2.03
CA SER A 537 29.61 -8.01 0.87
C SER A 537 28.75 -8.11 -0.40
N SER A 538 27.84 -9.08 -0.48
CA SER A 538 26.90 -9.25 -1.60
C SER A 538 25.50 -8.74 -1.29
N ILE A 539 25.15 -8.50 -0.03
CA ILE A 539 23.84 -7.96 0.41
C ILE A 539 24.12 -6.60 1.05
N THR A 540 24.11 -5.57 0.23
CA THR A 540 24.55 -4.20 0.60
C THR A 540 23.39 -3.20 0.63
N SER A 541 22.19 -3.65 0.28
CA SER A 541 20.98 -2.82 0.22
C SER A 541 19.88 -3.37 1.11
N ALA A 542 18.94 -2.52 1.46
CA ALA A 542 17.79 -2.86 2.30
C ALA A 542 16.93 -3.96 1.69
N TRP A 543 16.35 -4.80 2.54
CA TRP A 543 15.35 -5.75 2.12
C TRP A 543 14.00 -5.06 1.88
N GLY A 544 13.34 -5.37 0.77
CA GLY A 544 11.95 -4.97 0.56
C GLY A 544 11.01 -5.71 1.51
N LEU A 545 11.07 -7.06 1.50
CA LEU A 545 10.28 -7.93 2.36
C LEU A 545 11.16 -9.02 2.97
N ARG A 546 11.10 -9.17 4.28
CA ARG A 546 11.74 -10.27 5.00
C ARG A 546 10.73 -10.99 5.87
N ILE A 547 10.68 -12.32 5.77
CA ILE A 547 9.80 -13.19 6.56
C ILE A 547 10.69 -14.25 7.21
N GLN A 548 10.73 -14.30 8.54
CA GLN A 548 11.58 -15.23 9.29
C GLN A 548 10.80 -15.91 10.41
N SER A 549 10.96 -17.22 10.54
CA SER A 549 10.36 -18.03 11.63
C SER A 549 8.85 -17.78 11.77
N SER A 550 8.18 -17.53 10.65
CA SER A 550 6.79 -17.10 10.59
C SER A 550 5.90 -18.14 9.92
N SER A 551 4.59 -18.00 10.09
CA SER A 551 3.65 -18.96 9.48
C SER A 551 2.32 -18.32 9.11
N ASN A 552 1.64 -18.91 8.11
CA ASN A 552 0.34 -18.42 7.65
C ASN A 552 0.40 -16.96 7.18
N ILE A 553 1.37 -16.63 6.34
CA ILE A 553 1.51 -15.31 5.73
C ILE A 553 1.05 -15.39 4.27
N ILE A 554 0.12 -14.54 3.89
CA ILE A 554 -0.45 -14.49 2.56
C ILE A 554 -0.27 -13.09 1.98
N VAL A 555 0.49 -12.99 0.89
CA VAL A 555 0.71 -11.75 0.15
C VAL A 555 -0.01 -11.82 -1.18
N PHE A 556 -0.96 -10.91 -1.42
CA PHE A 556 -1.62 -10.74 -2.71
C PHE A 556 -1.26 -9.37 -3.30
N GLY A 557 -0.25 -9.38 -4.16
CA GLY A 557 0.35 -8.20 -4.73
C GLY A 557 1.48 -7.64 -3.88
N ALA A 558 2.66 -7.60 -4.46
CA ALA A 558 3.83 -6.97 -3.87
C ALA A 558 4.62 -6.24 -4.97
N GLY A 559 4.67 -4.92 -4.89
CA GLY A 559 5.52 -4.08 -5.71
C GLY A 559 6.78 -3.72 -4.94
N LEU A 560 7.90 -4.38 -5.22
CA LEU A 560 9.14 -4.20 -4.49
C LEU A 560 10.21 -3.66 -5.44
N TYR A 561 10.64 -2.40 -5.24
CA TYR A 561 11.39 -1.68 -6.26
C TYR A 561 12.75 -1.19 -5.78
N SER A 562 13.71 -1.16 -6.70
CA SER A 562 15.01 -0.53 -6.55
C SER A 562 15.32 0.25 -7.83
N PHE A 563 15.45 1.57 -7.72
CA PHE A 563 15.60 2.43 -8.90
C PHE A 563 16.99 3.06 -9.03
N PHE A 564 17.81 2.98 -7.99
CA PHE A 564 19.06 3.71 -7.91
C PHE A 564 20.20 2.88 -7.32
N GLN A 565 21.42 3.25 -7.68
CA GLN A 565 22.64 2.96 -6.94
C GLN A 565 23.39 4.28 -6.76
N ASN A 566 23.62 4.69 -5.50
CA ASN A 566 24.31 5.94 -5.20
C ASN A 566 23.76 7.14 -6.01
N TYR A 567 22.41 7.28 -6.00
CA TYR A 567 21.65 8.30 -6.73
C TYR A 567 21.71 8.22 -8.26
N ALA A 568 22.37 7.22 -8.85
CA ALA A 568 22.44 7.02 -10.29
C ALA A 568 21.50 5.88 -10.72
N GLN A 569 20.91 6.00 -11.91
CA GLN A 569 19.95 5.03 -12.48
C GLN A 569 20.56 4.11 -13.54
N ALA A 570 21.86 4.15 -13.79
CA ALA A 570 22.50 3.25 -14.77
C ALA A 570 22.31 1.76 -14.47
N CYS A 571 22.05 1.40 -13.22
CA CYS A 571 21.72 0.04 -12.81
C CYS A 571 20.39 -0.47 -13.36
N LEU A 572 19.49 0.40 -13.81
CA LEU A 572 18.23 0.01 -14.44
C LEU A 572 18.47 -0.71 -15.79
N ASP A 573 19.46 -0.28 -16.56
CA ASP A 573 19.77 -0.88 -17.87
C ASP A 573 20.20 -2.34 -17.75
N SER A 574 20.86 -2.69 -16.65
CA SER A 574 21.32 -4.06 -16.33
C SER A 574 20.45 -4.77 -15.30
N PHE A 575 19.37 -4.14 -14.81
CA PHE A 575 18.42 -4.68 -13.83
C PHE A 575 19.08 -5.21 -12.54
N ASN A 576 20.06 -4.52 -12.02
CA ASN A 576 20.87 -4.96 -10.89
C ASN A 576 21.13 -3.84 -9.85
N CYS A 577 20.18 -2.95 -9.65
CA CYS A 577 20.30 -1.90 -8.64
C CYS A 577 20.54 -2.50 -7.24
N GLN A 578 20.03 -3.69 -6.96
CA GLN A 578 20.40 -4.47 -5.78
C GLN A 578 20.45 -5.97 -6.06
N ASN A 579 21.10 -6.73 -5.18
CA ASN A 579 21.25 -8.16 -5.37
C ASN A 579 19.96 -8.93 -5.06
N GLN A 580 19.36 -8.72 -3.90
CA GLN A 580 18.21 -9.50 -3.42
C GLN A 580 17.12 -8.57 -2.88
N MET A 581 15.85 -8.86 -3.18
CA MET A 581 14.71 -8.02 -2.85
C MET A 581 13.88 -8.58 -1.70
N ALA A 582 13.39 -9.81 -1.81
CA ALA A 582 12.60 -10.47 -0.77
C ALA A 582 13.34 -11.70 -0.24
N ASN A 583 13.13 -12.03 1.06
CA ASN A 583 13.72 -13.21 1.67
C ASN A 583 12.76 -13.92 2.61
N VAL A 584 12.71 -15.25 2.54
CA VAL A 584 11.92 -16.10 3.44
C VAL A 584 12.84 -17.11 4.12
N ASP A 585 12.85 -17.12 5.47
CA ASP A 585 13.68 -18.00 6.30
C ASP A 585 12.83 -18.83 7.26
N ALA A 586 13.13 -20.13 7.39
CA ALA A 586 12.62 -21.00 8.44
C ALA A 586 11.10 -20.82 8.70
N SER A 587 10.33 -20.59 7.63
CA SER A 587 8.91 -20.25 7.69
C SER A 587 8.07 -21.30 6.98
N SER A 588 6.78 -21.36 7.28
CA SER A 588 5.86 -22.36 6.75
C SER A 588 4.51 -21.76 6.36
N ASN A 589 3.88 -22.31 5.33
CA ASN A 589 2.59 -21.83 4.82
C ASN A 589 2.65 -20.34 4.41
N ILE A 590 3.70 -20.02 3.63
CA ILE A 590 3.91 -18.68 3.07
C ILE A 590 3.50 -18.71 1.60
N PHE A 591 2.64 -17.78 1.21
CA PHE A 591 2.19 -17.62 -0.17
C PHE A 591 2.40 -16.18 -0.62
N ILE A 592 3.07 -16.01 -1.75
CA ILE A 592 3.27 -14.71 -2.39
C ILE A 592 2.72 -14.80 -3.81
N TYR A 593 1.68 -14.03 -4.08
CA TYR A 593 1.04 -13.92 -5.39
C TYR A 593 1.29 -12.54 -5.98
N SER A 594 1.41 -12.47 -7.29
CA SER A 594 1.53 -11.22 -8.03
C SER A 594 2.70 -10.37 -7.51
N LEU A 595 3.88 -10.97 -7.39
CA LEU A 595 5.11 -10.27 -7.03
C LEU A 595 5.66 -9.54 -8.25
N SER A 596 5.78 -8.22 -8.16
CA SER A 596 6.39 -7.35 -9.15
C SER A 596 7.64 -6.69 -8.57
N THR A 597 8.75 -6.74 -9.31
CA THR A 597 10.00 -6.10 -8.87
C THR A 597 10.62 -5.26 -9.98
N VAL A 598 11.39 -4.26 -9.58
CA VAL A 598 12.24 -3.49 -10.50
C VAL A 598 13.70 -3.60 -10.05
N ALA A 599 14.56 -3.96 -10.99
CA ALA A 599 16.01 -3.90 -10.91
C ALA A 599 16.65 -4.58 -9.67
N SER A 600 16.18 -5.76 -9.31
CA SER A 600 16.88 -6.65 -8.37
C SER A 600 17.36 -7.91 -9.09
N THR A 601 18.57 -8.38 -8.85
CA THR A 601 19.08 -9.61 -9.46
C THR A 601 18.18 -10.80 -9.09
N PHE A 602 17.84 -10.92 -7.81
CA PHE A 602 16.91 -11.92 -7.32
C PHE A 602 15.65 -11.27 -6.75
N GLN A 603 14.51 -11.62 -7.28
CA GLN A 603 13.19 -11.17 -6.81
C GLN A 603 12.87 -11.78 -5.45
N LEU A 604 13.22 -13.05 -5.26
CA LEU A 604 13.00 -13.80 -4.02
C LEU A 604 14.18 -14.70 -3.71
N SER A 605 14.50 -14.77 -2.44
CA SER A 605 15.53 -15.60 -1.83
C SER A 605 14.94 -16.47 -0.73
N VAL A 606 15.53 -17.63 -0.49
CA VAL A 606 15.23 -18.48 0.67
C VAL A 606 16.53 -18.67 1.45
N SER A 607 16.49 -18.38 2.74
CA SER A 607 17.68 -18.41 3.61
C SER A 607 18.85 -17.60 3.02
N GLN A 608 18.53 -16.40 2.52
CA GLN A 608 19.45 -15.46 1.87
C GLN A 608 20.15 -16.00 0.61
N ASN A 609 19.73 -17.14 0.09
CA ASN A 609 20.18 -17.66 -1.18
C ASN A 609 19.18 -17.27 -2.29
N GLY A 610 19.63 -16.56 -3.30
CA GLY A 610 18.78 -16.14 -4.41
C GLY A 610 18.16 -17.34 -5.12
N VAL A 611 16.84 -17.36 -5.24
CA VAL A 611 16.07 -18.44 -5.88
C VAL A 611 15.45 -17.99 -7.18
N ILE A 612 14.68 -16.90 -7.17
CA ILE A 612 13.97 -16.43 -8.35
C ILE A 612 14.76 -15.28 -8.99
N ASN A 613 15.38 -15.56 -10.15
CA ASN A 613 16.10 -14.55 -10.90
C ASN A 613 15.13 -13.66 -11.67
N GLN A 614 15.29 -12.35 -11.55
CA GLN A 614 14.45 -11.36 -12.24
C GLN A 614 14.49 -11.51 -13.76
N GLY A 615 15.65 -11.85 -14.34
CA GLY A 615 15.80 -11.98 -15.78
C GLY A 615 14.89 -13.03 -16.43
N ALA A 616 14.44 -14.05 -15.66
CA ALA A 616 13.49 -15.05 -16.11
C ALA A 616 12.03 -14.56 -16.16
N ASN A 617 11.73 -13.42 -15.53
CA ASN A 617 10.37 -12.95 -15.29
C ASN A 617 10.11 -11.53 -15.83
N ARG A 618 10.89 -11.08 -16.81
CA ARG A 618 10.76 -9.75 -17.42
C ARG A 618 9.39 -9.54 -18.06
N ASP A 619 8.73 -8.43 -17.69
CA ASP A 619 7.43 -8.03 -18.22
C ASP A 619 7.35 -6.48 -18.27
N GLY A 620 7.77 -5.91 -19.37
CA GLY A 620 7.92 -4.48 -19.53
C GLY A 620 9.07 -3.92 -18.69
N PHE A 621 8.82 -2.85 -17.96
CA PHE A 621 9.77 -2.22 -17.04
C PHE A 621 9.97 -3.04 -15.77
N ALA A 622 8.92 -3.65 -15.28
CA ALA A 622 8.96 -4.53 -14.11
C ALA A 622 9.26 -6.00 -14.48
N SER A 623 9.32 -6.85 -13.49
CA SER A 623 9.44 -8.31 -13.61
C SER A 623 8.46 -8.96 -12.67
N THR A 624 7.64 -9.91 -13.16
CA THR A 624 6.50 -10.44 -12.41
C THR A 624 6.58 -11.93 -12.16
N VAL A 625 6.25 -12.34 -10.94
CA VAL A 625 6.04 -13.73 -10.52
C VAL A 625 4.56 -13.89 -10.17
N THR A 626 3.91 -14.84 -10.80
CA THR A 626 2.47 -15.07 -10.58
C THR A 626 2.21 -15.66 -9.21
N SER A 627 3.02 -16.65 -8.81
CA SER A 627 2.87 -17.29 -7.50
C SER A 627 4.18 -17.92 -7.06
N TRP A 628 4.48 -17.79 -5.77
CA TRP A 628 5.46 -18.57 -5.06
C TRP A 628 4.85 -19.07 -3.73
N SER A 629 5.18 -20.31 -3.36
CA SER A 629 4.79 -20.89 -2.07
C SER A 629 5.96 -21.59 -1.39
N SER A 630 6.06 -21.50 -0.05
CA SER A 630 7.08 -22.17 0.74
C SER A 630 6.88 -23.68 0.80
#